data_d6e471814addf9a81158cb8eed1a5bf9
#
_entry.id   d6e471814addf9a81158cb8eed1a5bf9
#
_cell.length_a   1.000
_cell.length_b   1.000
_cell.length_c   1.000
_cell.angle_alpha   90.00
_cell.angle_beta   90.00
_cell.angle_gamma   90.00
#
_symmetry.space_group_name_H-M   'P 1'
#
loop_
_entity.id
_entity.type
_entity.pdbx_description
1 polymer ?
#
loop_
_entity_poly.entity_id
_entity_poly.type
_entity_poly.pdbx_seq_one_letter_code
_entity_poly.pdbx_strand_id
1 'polypeptide(L)'
;MPSVTSPLLLDRVPFWGILLGTFSLVVVFACIYAGLDHYSPAHGLAAPPEDPPIRWYDYLYFSLVTQATVGYGDLRPLGWSRLVASIHAVCGISITGFLVAKITTSAISRFRILQRDACDYWVDVVRHRDGRIEIGLLVIQWRDDALQISGRNFNPRGILVDSFNAVLMEDDWPHFLTFRYTSNEGAADYVEGYITLFFHASHSGPPAAFSATVRDQVKPNTKPVIRGWRVLPEEIVHAHRLNEHPNDAPAVDYFLKKYLPRLPDDAKADETPT
;
A
#
# COMPACT_ATOMS: atom_id res chain seq x y z
N MET A 1 -20.77 0.57 8.30
CA MET A 1 -20.46 1.59 7.28
C MET A 1 -19.09 2.18 7.59
N PRO A 2 -18.07 1.95 6.79
CA PRO A 2 -16.77 2.56 7.03
C PRO A 2 -16.87 4.05 6.72
N SER A 3 -16.42 4.88 7.65
CA SER A 3 -16.28 6.32 7.48
C SER A 3 -15.39 6.58 6.27
N VAL A 4 -15.97 7.18 5.22
CA VAL A 4 -15.20 7.76 4.13
C VAL A 4 -14.37 8.86 4.78
N THR A 5 -13.09 8.58 5.03
CA THR A 5 -12.12 9.60 5.43
C THR A 5 -12.12 10.63 4.31
N SER A 6 -12.58 11.83 4.62
CA SER A 6 -12.52 12.97 3.69
C SER A 6 -11.10 13.04 3.13
N PRO A 7 -10.94 13.20 1.79
CA PRO A 7 -9.60 13.32 1.21
C PRO A 7 -8.87 14.45 1.91
N LEU A 8 -7.70 14.16 2.44
CA LEU A 8 -6.84 15.17 3.06
C LEU A 8 -6.69 16.33 2.07
N LEU A 9 -6.72 17.57 2.56
CA LEU A 9 -6.54 18.77 1.74
C LEU A 9 -5.31 18.68 0.81
N LEU A 10 -4.31 17.91 1.22
CA LEU A 10 -3.12 17.56 0.45
C LEU A 10 -3.40 16.87 -0.89
N ASP A 11 -4.45 16.05 -0.99
CA ASP A 11 -4.75 15.32 -2.22
C ASP A 11 -5.29 16.22 -3.34
N ARG A 12 -5.84 17.38 -2.97
CA ARG A 12 -6.43 18.33 -3.92
C ARG A 12 -5.41 19.19 -4.65
N VAL A 13 -4.19 19.35 -4.12
CA VAL A 13 -3.15 20.18 -4.74
C VAL A 13 -2.38 19.34 -5.76
N PRO A 14 -2.38 19.66 -7.05
CA PRO A 14 -1.64 18.92 -8.05
C PRO A 14 -0.13 19.08 -7.82
N PHE A 15 0.65 18.04 -8.09
CA PHE A 15 2.11 18.04 -7.92
C PHE A 15 2.78 19.22 -8.65
N TRP A 16 2.35 19.51 -9.87
CA TRP A 16 2.82 20.65 -10.65
C TRP A 16 2.51 22.00 -9.98
N GLY A 17 1.41 22.10 -9.26
CA GLY A 17 1.07 23.30 -8.50
C GLY A 17 2.06 23.59 -7.38
N ILE A 18 2.57 22.54 -6.71
CA ILE A 18 3.60 22.68 -5.67
C ILE A 18 4.92 23.13 -6.28
N LEU A 19 5.34 22.50 -7.39
CA LEU A 19 6.58 22.87 -8.10
C LEU A 19 6.52 24.32 -8.59
N LEU A 20 5.41 24.72 -9.19
CA LEU A 20 5.21 26.09 -9.67
C LEU A 20 5.24 27.08 -8.51
N GLY A 21 4.56 26.75 -7.38
CA GLY A 21 4.58 27.56 -6.15
C GLY A 21 5.99 27.70 -5.58
N THR A 22 6.77 26.61 -5.54
CA THR A 22 8.16 26.62 -5.11
C THR A 22 9.02 27.54 -5.98
N PHE A 23 8.91 27.41 -7.30
CA PHE A 23 9.65 28.25 -8.22
C PHE A 23 9.22 29.73 -8.12
N SER A 24 7.93 30.00 -8.01
CA SER A 24 7.41 31.36 -7.82
C SER A 24 7.96 31.99 -6.53
N LEU A 25 8.08 31.20 -5.45
CA LEU A 25 8.64 31.69 -4.19
C LEU A 25 10.11 32.09 -4.35
N VAL A 26 10.92 31.30 -5.07
CA VAL A 26 12.31 31.64 -5.38
C VAL A 26 12.39 32.99 -6.11
N VAL A 27 11.55 33.20 -7.12
CA VAL A 27 11.54 34.47 -7.87
C VAL A 27 11.09 35.65 -6.99
N VAL A 28 10.07 35.46 -6.17
CA VAL A 28 9.58 36.52 -5.25
C VAL A 28 10.67 36.93 -4.26
N PHE A 29 11.35 35.98 -3.62
CA PHE A 29 12.43 36.30 -2.70
C PHE A 29 13.63 36.92 -3.39
N ALA A 30 13.99 36.48 -4.59
CA ALA A 30 15.02 37.12 -5.41
C ALA A 30 14.72 38.60 -5.68
N CYS A 31 13.46 38.91 -6.03
CA CYS A 31 13.01 40.29 -6.22
C CYS A 31 13.08 41.11 -4.90
N ILE A 32 12.74 40.49 -3.76
CA ILE A 32 12.82 41.16 -2.46
C ILE A 32 14.31 41.49 -2.13
N TYR A 33 15.25 40.56 -2.34
CA TYR A 33 16.68 40.84 -2.11
C TYR A 33 17.20 41.92 -3.03
N ALA A 34 16.87 41.86 -4.33
CA ALA A 34 17.27 42.90 -5.26
C ALA A 34 16.68 44.28 -4.90
N GLY A 35 15.41 44.31 -4.47
CA GLY A 35 14.77 45.51 -3.99
C GLY A 35 15.43 46.12 -2.75
N LEU A 36 15.79 45.30 -1.76
CA LEU A 36 16.48 45.75 -0.55
C LEU A 36 17.88 46.30 -0.86
N ASP A 37 18.60 45.66 -1.76
CA ASP A 37 19.93 46.08 -2.18
C ASP A 37 19.86 47.42 -2.96
N HIS A 38 18.88 47.54 -3.85
CA HIS A 38 18.64 48.77 -4.60
C HIS A 38 18.24 49.94 -3.66
N TYR A 39 17.46 49.66 -2.61
CA TYR A 39 17.07 50.67 -1.62
C TYR A 39 18.29 51.12 -0.77
N SER A 40 19.09 50.18 -0.30
CA SER A 40 20.34 50.45 0.45
C SER A 40 21.26 49.23 0.43
N PRO A 41 22.48 49.34 -0.10
CA PRO A 41 23.45 48.24 -0.08
C PRO A 41 23.74 47.67 1.32
N ALA A 42 23.54 48.46 2.38
CA ALA A 42 23.64 47.99 3.77
C ALA A 42 22.59 46.96 4.15
N HIS A 43 21.53 46.81 3.33
CA HIS A 43 20.44 45.87 3.55
C HIS A 43 20.33 44.82 2.43
N GLY A 44 21.26 44.81 1.48
CA GLY A 44 21.34 43.90 0.34
C GLY A 44 22.06 42.59 0.65
N LEU A 45 22.77 42.10 -0.38
CA LEU A 45 23.67 40.96 -0.28
C LEU A 45 25.14 41.46 -0.33
N ALA A 46 26.05 40.70 0.24
CA ALA A 46 27.49 40.93 0.13
C ALA A 46 28.16 39.69 -0.48
N ALA A 47 29.01 39.93 -1.46
CA ALA A 47 29.96 38.96 -2.01
C ALA A 47 31.35 39.15 -1.39
N PRO A 48 32.28 38.17 -1.45
CA PRO A 48 33.68 38.34 -1.12
C PRO A 48 34.32 39.52 -1.89
N PRO A 49 35.31 40.23 -1.34
CA PRO A 49 35.93 41.41 -1.97
C PRO A 49 36.62 41.10 -3.33
N GLU A 50 37.02 39.86 -3.55
CA GLU A 50 37.65 39.35 -4.76
C GLU A 50 36.65 39.02 -5.88
N ASP A 51 35.39 38.96 -5.56
CA ASP A 51 34.35 38.59 -6.53
C ASP A 51 33.85 39.85 -7.30
N PRO A 52 33.31 39.62 -8.52
CA PRO A 52 32.71 40.71 -9.30
C PRO A 52 31.48 41.28 -8.54
N PRO A 53 31.06 42.51 -8.87
CA PRO A 53 29.89 43.13 -8.26
C PRO A 53 28.63 42.26 -8.54
N ILE A 54 27.74 42.23 -7.53
CA ILE A 54 26.51 41.44 -7.54
C ILE A 54 25.66 41.82 -8.76
N ARG A 55 25.23 40.80 -9.54
CA ARG A 55 24.42 40.92 -10.74
C ARG A 55 23.01 40.42 -10.44
N TRP A 56 22.06 40.74 -11.34
CA TRP A 56 20.64 40.36 -11.18
C TRP A 56 20.41 38.85 -10.95
N TYR A 57 21.20 37.98 -11.57
CA TYR A 57 21.08 36.54 -11.41
C TYR A 57 21.65 36.02 -10.09
N ASP A 58 22.50 36.78 -9.40
CA ASP A 58 23.05 36.42 -8.10
C ASP A 58 21.95 36.45 -7.01
N TYR A 59 20.96 37.33 -7.14
CA TYR A 59 19.79 37.32 -6.26
C TYR A 59 18.94 36.05 -6.45
N LEU A 60 18.80 35.59 -7.70
CA LEU A 60 18.08 34.36 -8.05
C LEU A 60 18.85 33.15 -7.53
N TYR A 61 20.16 33.12 -7.72
CA TYR A 61 21.06 32.10 -7.20
C TYR A 61 20.99 32.03 -5.66
N PHE A 62 21.13 33.16 -4.97
CA PHE A 62 21.04 33.22 -3.50
C PHE A 62 19.69 32.73 -3.00
N SER A 63 18.63 33.14 -3.66
CA SER A 63 17.27 32.68 -3.33
C SER A 63 17.14 31.17 -3.51
N LEU A 64 17.60 30.60 -4.64
CA LEU A 64 17.56 29.17 -4.90
C LEU A 64 18.35 28.36 -3.87
N VAL A 65 19.59 28.79 -3.56
CA VAL A 65 20.47 28.14 -2.60
C VAL A 65 19.91 28.19 -1.19
N THR A 66 19.27 29.31 -0.81
CA THR A 66 18.59 29.48 0.47
C THR A 66 17.33 28.60 0.55
N GLN A 67 16.51 28.57 -0.52
CA GLN A 67 15.32 27.72 -0.62
C GLN A 67 15.67 26.23 -0.53
N ALA A 68 16.75 25.83 -1.18
CA ALA A 68 17.26 24.45 -1.17
C ALA A 68 18.03 24.10 0.13
N THR A 69 18.16 25.06 1.05
CA THR A 69 18.90 24.90 2.32
C THR A 69 20.38 24.50 2.14
N VAL A 70 21.00 24.82 0.99
CA VAL A 70 22.40 24.49 0.69
C VAL A 70 23.34 25.46 1.39
N GLY A 71 23.15 26.78 1.20
CA GLY A 71 23.88 27.84 1.90
C GLY A 71 25.39 27.78 1.72
N TYR A 72 25.90 27.90 0.51
CA TYR A 72 27.36 27.86 0.25
C TYR A 72 28.15 28.93 1.00
N GLY A 73 27.52 30.07 1.39
CA GLY A 73 28.15 31.14 2.16
C GLY A 73 28.99 32.10 1.32
N ASP A 74 29.01 31.94 0.01
CA ASP A 74 29.63 32.83 -0.99
C ASP A 74 28.89 34.17 -1.07
N LEU A 75 27.57 34.18 -0.98
CA LEU A 75 26.76 35.38 -0.78
C LEU A 75 26.20 35.43 0.64
N ARG A 76 26.28 36.60 1.27
CA ARG A 76 25.82 36.82 2.64
C ARG A 76 24.77 37.93 2.72
N PRO A 77 23.64 37.72 3.38
CA PRO A 77 22.65 38.78 3.56
C PRO A 77 23.11 39.80 4.60
N LEU A 78 22.85 41.07 4.32
CA LEU A 78 23.17 42.21 5.21
C LEU A 78 21.88 42.84 5.74
N GLY A 79 21.97 43.47 6.89
CA GLY A 79 20.87 44.25 7.48
C GLY A 79 19.54 43.51 7.47
N TRP A 80 18.50 44.09 6.83
CA TRP A 80 17.15 43.50 6.72
C TRP A 80 17.09 42.22 5.90
N SER A 81 18.02 42.03 4.94
CA SER A 81 18.10 40.80 4.17
C SER A 81 18.36 39.57 5.05
N ARG A 82 18.96 39.72 6.24
CA ARG A 82 19.12 38.60 7.19
C ARG A 82 17.80 38.11 7.72
N LEU A 83 16.89 39.00 8.06
CA LEU A 83 15.54 38.62 8.51
C LEU A 83 14.75 37.93 7.38
N VAL A 84 14.82 38.54 6.17
CA VAL A 84 14.17 37.94 4.97
C VAL A 84 14.73 36.55 4.68
N ALA A 85 16.06 36.36 4.77
CA ALA A 85 16.70 35.06 4.54
C ALA A 85 16.27 34.02 5.59
N SER A 86 16.09 34.42 6.83
CA SER A 86 15.60 33.53 7.89
C SER A 86 14.16 33.08 7.62
N ILE A 87 13.27 33.97 7.20
CA ILE A 87 11.89 33.66 6.82
C ILE A 87 11.90 32.76 5.59
N HIS A 88 12.72 33.09 4.59
CA HIS A 88 12.86 32.30 3.36
C HIS A 88 13.31 30.86 3.65
N ALA A 89 14.31 30.68 4.51
CA ALA A 89 14.78 29.35 4.91
C ALA A 89 13.68 28.52 5.59
N VAL A 90 12.87 29.13 6.48
CA VAL A 90 11.72 28.46 7.11
C VAL A 90 10.68 28.07 6.07
N CYS A 91 10.37 28.94 5.10
CA CYS A 91 9.47 28.62 3.99
C CYS A 91 10.03 27.45 3.14
N GLY A 92 11.34 27.46 2.86
CA GLY A 92 12.00 26.38 2.10
C GLY A 92 11.87 25.03 2.78
N ILE A 93 12.19 24.94 4.06
CA ILE A 93 12.07 23.71 4.86
C ILE A 93 10.60 23.24 4.89
N SER A 94 9.65 24.16 5.08
CA SER A 94 8.23 23.84 5.15
C SER A 94 7.70 23.25 3.83
N ILE A 95 8.09 23.83 2.70
CA ILE A 95 7.70 23.34 1.37
C ILE A 95 8.32 21.97 1.09
N THR A 96 9.60 21.79 1.43
CA THR A 96 10.28 20.49 1.27
C THR A 96 9.61 19.42 2.12
N GLY A 97 9.31 19.71 3.38
CA GLY A 97 8.56 18.80 4.25
C GLY A 97 7.16 18.45 3.70
N PHE A 98 6.45 19.46 3.17
CA PHE A 98 5.16 19.25 2.53
C PHE A 98 5.25 18.37 1.27
N LEU A 99 6.28 18.57 0.45
CA LEU A 99 6.53 17.76 -0.76
C LEU A 99 6.81 16.30 -0.40
N VAL A 100 7.68 16.07 0.58
CA VAL A 100 7.97 14.72 1.09
C VAL A 100 6.71 14.05 1.62
N ALA A 101 5.95 14.76 2.47
CA ALA A 101 4.68 14.24 3.00
C ALA A 101 3.70 13.87 1.89
N LYS A 102 3.57 14.71 0.84
CA LYS A 102 2.70 14.43 -0.29
C LYS A 102 3.14 13.21 -1.09
N ILE A 103 4.44 13.07 -1.39
CA ILE A 103 4.97 11.90 -2.11
C ILE A 103 4.68 10.63 -1.31
N THR A 104 4.98 10.65 -0.02
CA THR A 104 4.75 9.51 0.88
C THR A 104 3.27 9.15 0.95
N THR A 105 2.39 10.13 1.17
CA THR A 105 0.94 9.89 1.23
C THR A 105 0.40 9.35 -0.10
N SER A 106 0.85 9.90 -1.23
CA SER A 106 0.45 9.43 -2.56
C SER A 106 0.94 8.01 -2.86
N ALA A 107 2.13 7.65 -2.42
CA ALA A 107 2.66 6.29 -2.55
C ALA A 107 1.82 5.31 -1.71
N ILE A 108 1.56 5.64 -0.44
CA ILE A 108 0.74 4.82 0.47
C ILE A 108 -0.69 4.67 -0.07
N SER A 109 -1.31 5.75 -0.58
CA SER A 109 -2.68 5.68 -1.08
C SER A 109 -2.79 4.83 -2.35
N ARG A 110 -1.82 4.91 -3.28
CA ARG A 110 -1.76 4.03 -4.46
C ARG A 110 -1.63 2.57 -4.05
N PHE A 111 -0.76 2.30 -3.10
CA PHE A 111 -0.55 0.96 -2.55
C PHE A 111 -1.84 0.40 -1.94
N ARG A 112 -2.53 1.17 -1.10
CA ARG A 112 -3.83 0.80 -0.51
C ARG A 112 -4.93 0.56 -1.55
N ILE A 113 -4.96 1.35 -2.63
CA ILE A 113 -5.95 1.17 -3.70
C ILE A 113 -5.72 -0.16 -4.43
N LEU A 114 -4.46 -0.47 -4.77
CA LEU A 114 -4.12 -1.73 -5.44
C LEU A 114 -4.48 -2.94 -4.57
N GLN A 115 -4.20 -2.90 -3.28
CA GLN A 115 -4.55 -3.98 -2.37
C GLN A 115 -6.06 -4.07 -2.08
N ARG A 116 -6.83 -2.98 -2.23
CA ARG A 116 -8.30 -3.00 -2.13
C ARG A 116 -8.95 -3.94 -3.13
N ASP A 117 -8.33 -4.14 -4.28
CA ASP A 117 -8.81 -5.09 -5.28
C ASP A 117 -8.73 -6.54 -4.81
N ALA A 118 -7.90 -6.85 -3.80
CA ALA A 118 -7.88 -8.15 -3.14
C ALA A 118 -8.99 -8.30 -2.09
N CYS A 119 -9.50 -7.17 -1.54
CA CYS A 119 -10.51 -7.19 -0.49
C CYS A 119 -11.86 -7.67 -1.04
N ASP A 120 -12.24 -8.90 -0.69
CA ASP A 120 -13.52 -9.48 -1.08
C ASP A 120 -13.71 -10.82 -0.34
N TYR A 121 -14.83 -11.47 -0.64
CA TYR A 121 -15.03 -12.87 -0.34
C TYR A 121 -14.39 -13.76 -1.42
N TRP A 122 -13.63 -14.75 -0.97
CA TRP A 122 -13.00 -15.74 -1.81
C TRP A 122 -13.38 -17.11 -1.32
N VAL A 123 -13.62 -18.01 -2.25
CA VAL A 123 -13.85 -19.42 -1.96
C VAL A 123 -12.69 -20.21 -2.51
N ASP A 124 -12.10 -21.07 -1.71
CA ASP A 124 -11.08 -21.99 -2.17
C ASP A 124 -11.49 -23.46 -1.99
N VAL A 125 -10.86 -24.32 -2.74
CA VAL A 125 -10.95 -25.76 -2.59
C VAL A 125 -9.56 -26.27 -2.25
N VAL A 126 -9.46 -26.96 -1.14
CA VAL A 126 -8.25 -27.56 -0.60
C VAL A 126 -8.33 -29.06 -0.78
N ARG A 127 -7.39 -29.62 -1.55
CA ARG A 127 -7.23 -31.08 -1.68
C ARG A 127 -5.97 -31.49 -0.93
N HIS A 128 -6.14 -32.30 0.10
CA HIS A 128 -5.04 -32.88 0.86
C HIS A 128 -4.48 -34.12 0.14
N ARG A 129 -3.23 -34.48 0.45
CA ARG A 129 -2.58 -35.68 -0.13
C ARG A 129 -3.26 -36.98 0.24
N ASP A 130 -3.98 -37.05 1.34
CA ASP A 130 -4.75 -38.21 1.78
C ASP A 130 -6.12 -38.31 1.09
N GLY A 131 -6.40 -37.42 0.11
CA GLY A 131 -7.65 -37.38 -0.64
C GLY A 131 -8.78 -36.63 0.05
N ARG A 132 -8.57 -36.09 1.25
CA ARG A 132 -9.57 -35.21 1.89
C ARG A 132 -9.73 -33.94 1.10
N ILE A 133 -10.97 -33.48 0.98
CA ILE A 133 -11.34 -32.24 0.33
C ILE A 133 -11.97 -31.35 1.38
N GLU A 134 -11.58 -30.09 1.39
CA GLU A 134 -12.18 -29.05 2.18
C GLU A 134 -12.52 -27.88 1.27
N ILE A 135 -13.51 -27.09 1.68
CA ILE A 135 -13.83 -25.83 1.05
C ILE A 135 -13.55 -24.73 2.06
N GLY A 136 -12.79 -23.75 1.62
CA GLY A 136 -12.48 -22.58 2.44
C GLY A 136 -13.31 -21.37 2.00
N LEU A 137 -13.74 -20.59 2.96
CA LEU A 137 -14.24 -19.23 2.77
C LEU A 137 -13.23 -18.26 3.34
N LEU A 138 -12.64 -17.46 2.50
CA LEU A 138 -11.68 -16.42 2.88
C LEU A 138 -12.34 -15.05 2.77
N VAL A 139 -12.20 -14.25 3.78
CA VAL A 139 -12.60 -12.83 3.79
C VAL A 139 -11.33 -12.01 3.90
N ILE A 140 -10.94 -11.36 2.79
CA ILE A 140 -9.80 -10.46 2.75
C ILE A 140 -10.31 -9.05 2.99
N GLN A 141 -9.82 -8.38 4.01
CA GLN A 141 -10.26 -7.05 4.39
C GLN A 141 -9.15 -6.20 5.02
N TRP A 142 -9.27 -4.88 4.89
CA TRP A 142 -8.47 -3.93 5.65
C TRP A 142 -9.02 -3.78 7.06
N ARG A 143 -8.21 -4.07 8.04
CA ARG A 143 -8.53 -3.88 9.45
C ARG A 143 -7.27 -3.46 10.21
N ASP A 144 -7.39 -2.49 11.12
CA ASP A 144 -6.29 -2.00 11.97
C ASP A 144 -5.03 -1.63 11.16
N ASP A 145 -5.22 -0.90 10.04
CA ASP A 145 -4.16 -0.48 9.10
C ASP A 145 -3.36 -1.63 8.44
N ALA A 146 -3.86 -2.85 8.48
CA ALA A 146 -3.28 -4.02 7.82
C ALA A 146 -4.30 -4.77 6.97
N LEU A 147 -3.82 -5.40 5.89
CA LEU A 147 -4.62 -6.36 5.15
C LEU A 147 -4.65 -7.66 5.94
N GLN A 148 -5.84 -8.16 6.21
CA GLN A 148 -6.07 -9.36 7.01
C GLN A 148 -6.95 -10.34 6.25
N ILE A 149 -6.73 -11.63 6.51
CA ILE A 149 -7.62 -12.71 6.08
C ILE A 149 -8.26 -13.31 7.30
N SER A 150 -9.57 -13.52 7.22
CA SER A 150 -10.29 -14.45 8.10
C SER A 150 -10.72 -15.63 7.24
N GLY A 151 -10.24 -16.81 7.56
CA GLY A 151 -10.51 -18.04 6.81
C GLY A 151 -11.28 -19.05 7.66
N ARG A 152 -12.15 -19.81 7.00
CA ARG A 152 -12.90 -20.93 7.58
C ARG A 152 -12.94 -22.08 6.62
N ASN A 153 -12.53 -23.26 7.05
CA ASN A 153 -12.51 -24.47 6.26
C ASN A 153 -13.62 -25.41 6.68
N PHE A 154 -14.33 -25.95 5.73
CA PHE A 154 -15.46 -26.85 5.92
C PHE A 154 -15.21 -28.16 5.21
N ASN A 155 -15.61 -29.25 5.81
CA ASN A 155 -15.64 -30.54 5.12
C ASN A 155 -16.83 -30.62 4.14
N PRO A 156 -16.90 -31.64 3.25
CA PRO A 156 -17.99 -31.79 2.31
C PRO A 156 -19.39 -31.95 2.93
N ARG A 157 -19.46 -32.22 4.23
CA ARG A 157 -20.74 -32.29 4.97
C ARG A 157 -21.16 -30.93 5.55
N GLY A 158 -20.40 -29.86 5.29
CA GLY A 158 -20.66 -28.53 5.80
C GLY A 158 -20.23 -28.29 7.25
N ILE A 159 -19.49 -29.22 7.84
CA ILE A 159 -19.00 -29.06 9.22
C ILE A 159 -17.72 -28.24 9.19
N LEU A 160 -17.64 -27.20 10.02
CA LEU A 160 -16.43 -26.41 10.22
C LEU A 160 -15.30 -27.31 10.74
N VAL A 161 -14.20 -27.36 10.00
CA VAL A 161 -13.01 -28.15 10.35
C VAL A 161 -12.01 -27.27 11.08
N ASP A 162 -11.79 -26.05 10.53
CA ASP A 162 -10.78 -25.12 11.02
C ASP A 162 -11.19 -23.68 10.75
N SER A 163 -10.65 -22.78 11.56
CA SER A 163 -10.76 -21.34 11.34
C SER A 163 -9.44 -20.67 11.68
N PHE A 164 -9.02 -19.73 10.83
CA PHE A 164 -7.78 -19.03 11.04
C PHE A 164 -7.92 -17.52 10.75
N ASN A 165 -7.02 -16.76 11.35
CA ASN A 165 -6.83 -15.36 11.02
C ASN A 165 -5.39 -15.17 10.55
N ALA A 166 -5.20 -14.32 9.56
CA ALA A 166 -3.88 -14.07 8.97
C ALA A 166 -3.69 -12.57 8.73
N VAL A 167 -2.46 -12.11 8.92
CA VAL A 167 -2.05 -10.73 8.72
C VAL A 167 -1.01 -10.67 7.62
N LEU A 168 -1.12 -9.70 6.73
CA LEU A 168 -0.17 -9.48 5.64
C LEU A 168 1.24 -9.27 6.18
N MET A 169 2.19 -10.00 5.61
CA MET A 169 3.63 -9.90 5.90
C MET A 169 4.43 -9.38 4.73
N GLU A 170 4.10 -9.84 3.54
CA GLU A 170 4.80 -9.51 2.31
C GLU A 170 3.82 -9.40 1.15
N ASP A 171 4.02 -8.45 0.27
CA ASP A 171 3.19 -8.28 -0.91
C ASP A 171 4.04 -7.94 -2.14
N ASP A 172 3.61 -8.50 -3.25
CA ASP A 172 3.98 -8.12 -4.62
C ASP A 172 2.70 -8.12 -5.47
N TRP A 173 1.76 -7.31 -5.04
CA TRP A 173 0.47 -7.18 -5.74
C TRP A 173 0.66 -6.64 -7.17
N PRO A 174 0.04 -7.22 -8.22
CA PRO A 174 -1.03 -8.22 -8.17
C PRO A 174 -0.56 -9.67 -8.27
N HIS A 175 0.73 -9.96 -8.09
CA HIS A 175 1.29 -11.29 -8.31
C HIS A 175 1.06 -12.21 -7.12
N PHE A 176 1.49 -11.79 -5.93
CA PHE A 176 1.26 -12.57 -4.73
C PHE A 176 1.07 -11.71 -3.46
N LEU A 177 0.46 -12.34 -2.45
CA LEU A 177 0.37 -11.83 -1.07
C LEU A 177 0.73 -12.97 -0.11
N THR A 178 1.65 -12.69 0.83
CA THR A 178 2.04 -13.64 1.88
C THR A 178 1.50 -13.17 3.22
N PHE A 179 0.78 -14.05 3.89
CA PHE A 179 0.18 -13.80 5.19
C PHE A 179 0.75 -14.76 6.24
N ARG A 180 0.96 -14.28 7.45
CA ARG A 180 1.20 -15.11 8.63
C ARG A 180 -0.15 -15.43 9.26
N TYR A 181 -0.48 -16.71 9.36
CA TYR A 181 -1.75 -17.14 9.94
C TYR A 181 -1.55 -17.79 11.31
N THR A 182 -2.62 -17.72 12.08
CA THR A 182 -2.79 -18.43 13.33
C THR A 182 -4.12 -19.20 13.26
N SER A 183 -4.08 -20.49 13.50
CA SER A 183 -5.23 -21.37 13.43
C SER A 183 -5.53 -21.93 14.81
N ASN A 184 -6.82 -22.09 15.11
CA ASN A 184 -7.31 -22.78 16.29
C ASN A 184 -7.85 -24.18 15.89
N GLU A 185 -6.96 -25.12 15.59
CA GLU A 185 -7.34 -26.52 15.44
C GLU A 185 -7.69 -27.11 16.83
N GLY A 186 -8.93 -26.92 17.28
CA GLY A 186 -9.39 -27.47 18.54
C GLY A 186 -8.71 -26.89 19.80
N ALA A 187 -9.12 -27.29 20.99
CA ALA A 187 -8.70 -26.68 22.26
C ALA A 187 -7.23 -26.94 22.68
N ALA A 188 -6.40 -27.63 21.90
CA ALA A 188 -5.06 -28.06 22.29
C ALA A 188 -3.91 -27.62 21.37
N ASP A 189 -4.13 -27.38 20.07
CA ASP A 189 -3.04 -27.13 19.12
C ASP A 189 -3.18 -25.77 18.43
N TYR A 190 -2.42 -24.81 18.94
CA TYR A 190 -2.20 -23.54 18.28
C TYR A 190 -1.21 -23.74 17.12
N VAL A 191 -1.70 -23.63 15.89
CA VAL A 191 -0.88 -23.77 14.67
C VAL A 191 -0.56 -22.40 14.10
N GLU A 192 0.70 -22.17 13.84
CA GLU A 192 1.21 -20.96 13.21
C GLU A 192 1.94 -21.32 11.91
N GLY A 193 1.74 -20.52 10.88
CA GLY A 193 2.38 -20.74 9.60
C GLY A 193 2.23 -19.55 8.65
N TYR A 194 2.58 -19.80 7.40
CA TYR A 194 2.48 -18.83 6.32
C TYR A 194 1.62 -19.35 5.19
N ILE A 195 0.76 -18.50 4.66
CA ILE A 195 0.00 -18.75 3.44
C ILE A 195 0.39 -17.71 2.40
N THR A 196 0.83 -18.16 1.22
CA THR A 196 1.09 -17.30 0.09
C THR A 196 0.02 -17.53 -0.97
N LEU A 197 -0.69 -16.49 -1.33
CA LEU A 197 -1.69 -16.48 -2.39
C LEU A 197 -1.04 -15.93 -3.66
N PHE A 198 -0.99 -16.72 -4.73
CA PHE A 198 -0.53 -16.33 -6.06
C PHE A 198 -1.74 -16.03 -6.94
N PHE A 199 -1.93 -14.78 -7.29
CA PHE A 199 -3.09 -14.34 -8.05
C PHE A 199 -2.88 -14.53 -9.55
N HIS A 200 -3.90 -15.02 -10.21
CA HIS A 200 -3.88 -15.23 -11.65
C HIS A 200 -4.41 -13.98 -12.36
N ALA A 201 -3.58 -13.41 -13.24
CA ALA A 201 -3.94 -12.21 -14.00
C ALA A 201 -5.24 -12.44 -14.80
N SER A 202 -6.13 -11.47 -14.77
CA SER A 202 -7.29 -11.39 -15.64
C SER A 202 -6.95 -10.49 -16.82
N HIS A 203 -7.43 -10.84 -18.03
CA HIS A 203 -7.20 -10.03 -19.24
C HIS A 203 -7.87 -8.64 -19.19
N SER A 204 -8.81 -8.40 -18.29
CA SER A 204 -9.61 -7.17 -18.27
C SER A 204 -10.14 -6.77 -16.89
N GLY A 205 -9.38 -6.99 -15.82
CA GLY A 205 -9.86 -6.61 -14.49
C GLY A 205 -9.00 -7.14 -13.34
N PRO A 206 -9.45 -6.94 -12.10
CA PRO A 206 -8.78 -7.48 -10.94
C PRO A 206 -8.73 -9.02 -11.00
N PRO A 207 -7.75 -9.66 -10.34
CA PRO A 207 -7.65 -11.11 -10.31
C PRO A 207 -8.96 -11.76 -9.85
N ALA A 208 -9.35 -12.80 -10.56
CA ALA A 208 -10.56 -13.56 -10.27
C ALA A 208 -10.29 -14.93 -9.66
N ALA A 209 -9.02 -15.36 -9.64
CA ALA A 209 -8.60 -16.64 -9.07
C ALA A 209 -7.20 -16.55 -8.50
N PHE A 210 -6.86 -17.45 -7.57
CA PHE A 210 -5.52 -17.62 -7.03
C PHE A 210 -5.17 -19.10 -6.87
N SER A 211 -3.88 -19.41 -6.76
CA SER A 211 -3.37 -20.63 -6.16
C SER A 211 -2.67 -20.28 -4.84
N ALA A 212 -2.66 -21.21 -3.90
CA ALA A 212 -2.01 -20.95 -2.63
C ALA A 212 -1.02 -22.05 -2.24
N THR A 213 0.01 -21.63 -1.50
CA THR A 213 0.92 -22.54 -0.80
C THR A 213 0.84 -22.26 0.69
N VAL A 214 0.79 -23.32 1.49
CA VAL A 214 0.81 -23.23 2.95
C VAL A 214 2.13 -23.83 3.46
N ARG A 215 2.78 -23.12 4.35
CA ARG A 215 3.94 -23.57 5.10
C ARG A 215 3.59 -23.55 6.57
N ASP A 216 3.26 -24.71 7.10
CA ASP A 216 2.94 -24.92 8.49
C ASP A 216 4.24 -25.20 9.27
N GLN A 217 4.41 -24.61 10.44
CA GLN A 217 5.57 -24.84 11.30
C GLN A 217 5.49 -26.20 12.00
N VAL A 218 4.30 -26.71 12.24
CA VAL A 218 4.09 -27.99 12.96
C VAL A 218 4.06 -29.18 12.00
N LYS A 219 3.54 -29.00 10.79
CA LYS A 219 3.40 -30.07 9.78
C LYS A 219 4.06 -29.68 8.45
N PRO A 220 5.39 -29.53 8.39
CA PRO A 220 6.07 -28.96 7.21
C PRO A 220 5.95 -29.78 5.92
N ASN A 221 5.48 -31.02 5.99
CA ASN A 221 5.37 -31.92 4.83
C ASN A 221 3.95 -31.99 4.20
N THR A 222 2.99 -31.25 4.72
CA THR A 222 1.67 -31.15 4.10
C THR A 222 1.69 -30.09 3.01
N LYS A 223 1.67 -30.52 1.74
CA LYS A 223 1.50 -29.61 0.58
C LYS A 223 0.14 -29.87 -0.03
N PRO A 224 -0.94 -29.28 0.48
CA PRO A 224 -2.24 -29.39 -0.15
C PRO A 224 -2.24 -28.63 -1.48
N VAL A 225 -3.04 -29.08 -2.43
CA VAL A 225 -3.37 -28.32 -3.63
C VAL A 225 -4.51 -27.38 -3.28
N ILE A 226 -4.26 -26.07 -3.40
CA ILE A 226 -5.23 -25.02 -3.06
C ILE A 226 -5.47 -24.17 -4.29
N ARG A 227 -6.73 -24.03 -4.66
CA ARG A 227 -7.20 -23.11 -5.70
C ARG A 227 -8.37 -22.31 -5.18
N GLY A 228 -8.34 -21.01 -5.39
CA GLY A 228 -9.40 -20.12 -4.94
C GLY A 228 -9.94 -19.25 -6.07
N TRP A 229 -11.16 -18.82 -5.89
CA TRP A 229 -11.89 -17.96 -6.82
C TRP A 229 -12.59 -16.85 -6.04
N ARG A 230 -12.65 -15.68 -6.64
CA ARG A 230 -13.44 -14.58 -6.12
C ARG A 230 -14.93 -14.96 -6.16
N VAL A 231 -15.63 -14.70 -5.10
CA VAL A 231 -17.08 -14.90 -5.01
C VAL A 231 -17.76 -13.90 -5.94
N LEU A 232 -18.63 -14.40 -6.81
CA LEU A 232 -19.38 -13.57 -7.75
C LEU A 232 -20.54 -12.86 -7.02
N PRO A 233 -21.06 -11.73 -7.54
CA PRO A 233 -22.14 -10.98 -6.90
C PRO A 233 -23.38 -11.83 -6.59
N GLU A 234 -23.73 -12.77 -7.46
CA GLU A 234 -24.85 -13.70 -7.26
C GLU A 234 -24.61 -14.74 -6.15
N GLU A 235 -23.35 -14.95 -5.77
CA GLU A 235 -22.94 -15.93 -4.75
C GLU A 235 -22.76 -15.32 -3.36
N ILE A 236 -22.73 -13.99 -3.28
CA ILE A 236 -22.47 -13.25 -2.03
C ILE A 236 -23.42 -13.69 -0.92
N VAL A 237 -24.67 -13.98 -1.25
CA VAL A 237 -25.67 -14.44 -0.28
C VAL A 237 -25.24 -15.76 0.36
N HIS A 238 -24.70 -16.71 -0.43
CA HIS A 238 -24.21 -17.99 0.09
C HIS A 238 -22.94 -17.81 0.92
N ALA A 239 -22.03 -16.93 0.51
CA ALA A 239 -20.82 -16.62 1.25
C ALA A 239 -21.14 -15.94 2.61
N HIS A 240 -22.07 -14.99 2.63
CA HIS A 240 -22.55 -14.37 3.86
C HIS A 240 -23.16 -15.37 4.81
N ARG A 241 -24.05 -16.23 4.31
CA ARG A 241 -24.68 -17.30 5.13
C ARG A 241 -23.62 -18.20 5.75
N LEU A 242 -22.63 -18.64 4.97
CA LEU A 242 -21.55 -19.48 5.45
C LEU A 242 -20.66 -18.76 6.49
N ASN A 243 -20.48 -17.44 6.31
CA ASN A 243 -19.72 -16.63 7.26
C ASN A 243 -20.48 -16.41 8.58
N GLU A 244 -21.79 -16.24 8.54
CA GLU A 244 -22.62 -15.98 9.74
C GLU A 244 -23.04 -17.27 10.45
N HIS A 245 -23.29 -18.33 9.69
CA HIS A 245 -23.75 -19.62 10.18
C HIS A 245 -22.76 -20.73 9.77
N PRO A 246 -21.66 -20.92 10.51
CA PRO A 246 -20.79 -22.06 10.29
C PRO A 246 -21.57 -23.34 10.53
N ASN A 247 -21.65 -24.22 9.54
CA ASN A 247 -22.44 -25.46 9.40
C ASN A 247 -23.63 -25.33 8.44
N ASP A 248 -23.67 -24.33 7.57
CA ASP A 248 -24.64 -24.27 6.46
C ASP A 248 -24.24 -25.26 5.36
N ALA A 249 -24.60 -26.53 5.53
CA ALA A 249 -24.32 -27.58 4.55
C ALA A 249 -24.82 -27.26 3.11
N PRO A 250 -26.00 -26.66 2.90
CA PRO A 250 -26.45 -26.23 1.59
C PRO A 250 -25.52 -25.21 0.91
N ALA A 251 -24.96 -24.25 1.64
CA ALA A 251 -24.02 -23.26 1.10
C ALA A 251 -22.68 -23.91 0.72
N VAL A 252 -22.19 -24.85 1.54
CA VAL A 252 -20.98 -25.62 1.23
C VAL A 252 -21.19 -26.50 -0.01
N ASP A 253 -22.33 -27.21 -0.11
CA ASP A 253 -22.66 -28.06 -1.26
C ASP A 253 -22.75 -27.25 -2.57
N TYR A 254 -23.31 -26.02 -2.49
CA TYR A 254 -23.35 -25.11 -3.63
C TYR A 254 -21.94 -24.79 -4.16
N PHE A 255 -21.03 -24.39 -3.28
CA PHE A 255 -19.68 -24.05 -3.66
C PHE A 255 -18.87 -25.28 -4.12
N LEU A 256 -19.03 -26.42 -3.48
CA LEU A 256 -18.38 -27.67 -3.91
C LEU A 256 -18.80 -28.06 -5.33
N LYS A 257 -20.07 -28.07 -5.62
CA LYS A 257 -20.59 -28.42 -6.95
C LYS A 257 -20.04 -27.50 -8.03
N LYS A 258 -19.86 -26.23 -7.71
CA LYS A 258 -19.40 -25.23 -8.68
C LYS A 258 -17.89 -25.23 -8.88
N TYR A 259 -17.10 -25.36 -7.81
CA TYR A 259 -15.66 -25.12 -7.87
C TYR A 259 -14.80 -26.38 -7.80
N LEU A 260 -15.26 -27.48 -7.21
CA LEU A 260 -14.52 -28.73 -7.17
C LEU A 260 -14.12 -29.26 -8.56
N PRO A 261 -15.01 -29.21 -9.60
CA PRO A 261 -14.64 -29.63 -10.95
C PRO A 261 -13.57 -28.77 -11.62
N ARG A 262 -13.26 -27.60 -11.07
CA ARG A 262 -12.25 -26.67 -11.58
C ARG A 262 -10.86 -26.90 -10.96
N LEU A 263 -10.76 -27.82 -10.00
CA LEU A 263 -9.48 -28.19 -9.40
C LEU A 263 -8.71 -29.08 -10.38
N PRO A 264 -7.44 -28.81 -10.71
CA PRO A 264 -6.65 -29.64 -11.59
C PRO A 264 -6.47 -31.05 -10.99
N ASP A 265 -6.41 -32.06 -11.86
CA ASP A 265 -6.02 -33.40 -11.46
C ASP A 265 -4.56 -33.41 -10.97
N ASP A 266 -4.24 -34.27 -9.98
CA ASP A 266 -2.94 -34.30 -9.29
C ASP A 266 -1.72 -34.51 -10.22
N ALA A 267 -1.95 -35.02 -11.45
CA ALA A 267 -0.90 -35.26 -12.43
C ALA A 267 -0.26 -33.98 -13.03
N LYS A 268 -0.86 -32.79 -12.84
CA LYS A 268 -0.37 -31.51 -13.39
C LYS A 268 0.05 -30.49 -12.31
N ALA A 269 0.06 -30.90 -11.05
CA ALA A 269 0.30 -29.96 -9.94
C ALA A 269 1.80 -29.67 -9.70
N ASP A 270 2.71 -30.36 -10.38
CA ASP A 270 4.17 -30.24 -10.17
C ASP A 270 4.88 -29.24 -11.12
N GLU A 271 4.14 -28.64 -12.06
CA GLU A 271 4.67 -27.57 -12.90
C GLU A 271 4.41 -26.21 -12.24
N THR A 272 5.19 -25.89 -11.20
CA THR A 272 5.41 -24.50 -10.79
C THR A 272 6.16 -23.80 -11.92
N PRO A 273 5.70 -22.65 -12.43
CA PRO A 273 6.53 -21.83 -13.32
C PRO A 273 7.76 -21.38 -12.52
N THR A 274 8.94 -21.79 -13.02
CA THR A 274 10.26 -21.32 -12.60
C THR A 274 10.46 -19.83 -12.93
#